data_ec08ed3e4939b63d2e0f559eca5d07b1
#
_entry.id   ec08ed3e4939b63d2e0f559eca5d07b1
#
_cell.length_a   1.000
_cell.length_b   1.000
_cell.length_c   1.000
_cell.angle_alpha   90.00
_cell.angle_beta   90.00
_cell.angle_gamma   90.00
#
_symmetry.space_group_name_H-M   'P 1'
#
loop_
_entity.id
_entity.type
_entity.pdbx_description
1 polymer ?
#
loop_
_entity_poly.entity_id
_entity_poly.type
_entity_poly.pdbx_seq_one_letter_code
_entity_poly.pdbx_strand_id
1 'polypeptide(L)'
;LLEVANAIETGNFGKKLKVGLTTLGSEHGFENILQGAILAKNPVFDIVLIGKGHEDFESYEAKDEDEAHKIMEDLLDKGEIASCVTMHYNFPIGVSTVGRVITPARGTEMLLATTTGTSATNRVEAMVRNTLYGIATAKSLGKSNPTVGIANVEGARQVEKVLLDLKENGYEFEFATSQRADGGSVMRGNDLLMGTPDVMVVDSLTGNLFMKVFSAFTTGGDYEASGFGYGPGAVSYTHLTLPTSDLV
;
A
#
# COMPACT_ATOMS: atom_id res chain seq x y z
N LEU A 1 -19.44 26.47 -22.51
CA LEU A 1 -18.50 26.72 -23.62
C LEU A 1 -17.05 26.72 -23.15
N LEU A 2 -16.69 27.39 -22.04
CA LEU A 2 -15.34 27.37 -21.46
C LEU A 2 -14.93 25.97 -20.99
N GLU A 3 -15.84 25.21 -20.38
CA GLU A 3 -15.59 23.81 -19.97
C GLU A 3 -15.33 22.88 -21.16
N VAL A 4 -16.07 23.07 -22.25
CA VAL A 4 -15.88 22.31 -23.51
C VAL A 4 -14.56 22.68 -24.17
N ALA A 5 -14.19 23.96 -24.18
CA ALA A 5 -12.92 24.41 -24.74
C ALA A 5 -11.74 23.85 -23.92
N ASN A 6 -11.83 23.89 -22.59
CA ASN A 6 -10.83 23.33 -21.68
C ASN A 6 -10.72 21.79 -21.82
N ALA A 7 -11.86 21.11 -21.99
CA ALA A 7 -11.90 19.67 -22.22
C ALA A 7 -11.25 19.27 -23.58
N ILE A 8 -11.40 20.07 -24.61
CA ILE A 8 -10.76 19.86 -25.92
C ILE A 8 -9.24 20.12 -25.83
N GLU A 9 -8.84 21.16 -25.11
CA GLU A 9 -7.42 21.52 -24.95
C GLU A 9 -6.64 20.51 -24.09
N THR A 10 -7.28 20.01 -23.01
CA THR A 10 -6.64 19.12 -22.04
C THR A 10 -6.92 17.63 -22.29
N GLY A 11 -7.85 17.30 -23.18
CA GLY A 11 -8.33 15.92 -23.40
C GLY A 11 -9.20 15.38 -22.27
N ASN A 12 -9.56 16.20 -21.27
CA ASN A 12 -10.30 15.83 -20.07
C ASN A 12 -11.77 16.25 -20.17
N PHE A 13 -12.63 15.31 -20.48
CA PHE A 13 -14.08 15.50 -20.52
C PHE A 13 -14.70 15.10 -19.17
N GLY A 14 -14.75 16.01 -18.20
CA GLY A 14 -15.40 15.78 -16.92
C GLY A 14 -14.82 16.58 -15.78
N LYS A 15 -15.37 16.35 -14.56
CA LYS A 15 -14.84 16.94 -13.33
C LYS A 15 -13.47 16.33 -13.05
N LYS A 16 -12.45 17.18 -12.88
CA LYS A 16 -11.12 16.72 -12.48
C LYS A 16 -11.21 15.90 -11.20
N LEU A 17 -10.43 14.83 -11.13
CA LEU A 17 -10.27 14.10 -9.90
C LEU A 17 -9.54 14.98 -8.87
N LYS A 18 -9.91 14.87 -7.61
CA LYS A 18 -9.21 15.52 -6.52
C LYS A 18 -8.38 14.50 -5.76
N VAL A 19 -7.14 14.86 -5.44
CA VAL A 19 -6.21 14.06 -4.64
C VAL A 19 -5.89 14.84 -3.37
N GLY A 20 -6.21 14.26 -2.23
CA GLY A 20 -5.87 14.82 -0.93
C GLY A 20 -4.37 14.72 -0.65
N LEU A 21 -3.85 15.67 0.11
CA LEU A 21 -2.48 15.66 0.63
C LEU A 21 -2.50 16.16 2.07
N THR A 22 -2.21 15.28 3.04
CA THR A 22 -2.06 15.74 4.43
C THR A 22 -0.77 16.54 4.59
N THR A 23 -0.85 17.66 5.31
CA THR A 23 0.24 18.62 5.44
C THR A 23 0.86 18.68 6.83
N LEU A 24 0.33 17.87 7.77
CA LEU A 24 0.83 17.73 9.14
C LEU A 24 1.65 16.44 9.27
N GLY A 25 2.51 16.36 10.30
CA GLY A 25 3.29 15.16 10.64
C GLY A 25 4.54 14.91 9.78
N SER A 26 4.92 15.82 8.90
CA SER A 26 6.15 15.66 8.12
C SER A 26 7.41 15.92 8.95
N GLU A 27 8.36 15.00 8.94
CA GLU A 27 9.69 15.19 9.53
C GLU A 27 10.48 16.31 8.85
N HIS A 28 10.18 16.60 7.59
CA HIS A 28 10.84 17.65 6.77
C HIS A 28 10.08 18.98 6.76
N GLY A 29 8.96 19.06 7.48
CA GLY A 29 8.16 20.28 7.64
C GLY A 29 7.20 20.57 6.48
N PHE A 30 6.32 21.56 6.72
CA PHE A 30 5.26 21.96 5.80
C PHE A 30 5.80 22.46 4.45
N GLU A 31 6.86 23.26 4.46
CA GLU A 31 7.40 23.88 3.24
C GLU A 31 7.85 22.83 2.22
N ASN A 32 8.38 21.70 2.68
CA ASN A 32 8.79 20.61 1.81
C ASN A 32 7.58 19.91 1.16
N ILE A 33 6.51 19.69 1.94
CA ILE A 33 5.24 19.16 1.40
C ILE A 33 4.64 20.12 0.37
N LEU A 34 4.62 21.42 0.68
CA LEU A 34 4.10 22.45 -0.20
C LEU A 34 4.88 22.49 -1.54
N GLN A 35 6.20 22.41 -1.49
CA GLN A 35 7.02 22.31 -2.72
C GLN A 35 6.64 21.06 -3.54
N GLY A 36 6.44 19.92 -2.89
CA GLY A 36 5.96 18.71 -3.54
C GLY A 36 4.60 18.93 -4.21
N ALA A 37 3.66 19.57 -3.52
CA ALA A 37 2.34 19.89 -4.07
C ALA A 37 2.43 20.82 -5.30
N ILE A 38 3.29 21.84 -5.25
CA ILE A 38 3.51 22.76 -6.36
C ILE A 38 4.09 22.02 -7.58
N LEU A 39 5.08 21.15 -7.37
CA LEU A 39 5.69 20.35 -8.44
C LEU A 39 4.73 19.34 -9.05
N ALA A 40 3.77 18.83 -8.26
CA ALA A 40 2.78 17.87 -8.70
C ALA A 40 1.56 18.48 -9.40
N LYS A 41 1.43 19.82 -9.46
CA LYS A 41 0.35 20.50 -10.21
C LYS A 41 0.33 20.04 -11.67
N ASN A 42 -0.83 19.59 -12.13
CA ASN A 42 -1.02 19.14 -13.50
C ASN A 42 -2.48 19.34 -13.95
N PRO A 43 -2.79 19.20 -15.26
CA PRO A 43 -4.15 19.41 -15.76
C PRO A 43 -5.12 18.24 -15.47
N VAL A 44 -4.62 17.08 -15.01
CA VAL A 44 -5.42 15.83 -14.90
C VAL A 44 -6.18 15.77 -13.58
N PHE A 45 -5.57 16.22 -12.48
CA PHE A 45 -6.19 16.22 -11.15
C PHE A 45 -5.87 17.50 -10.38
N ASP A 46 -6.70 17.81 -9.40
CA ASP A 46 -6.49 18.91 -8.47
C ASP A 46 -5.98 18.37 -7.13
N ILE A 47 -5.08 19.10 -6.49
CA ILE A 47 -4.55 18.75 -5.16
C ILE A 47 -5.34 19.52 -4.11
N VAL A 48 -5.76 18.81 -3.07
CA VAL A 48 -6.48 19.34 -1.91
C VAL A 48 -5.61 19.16 -0.68
N LEU A 49 -5.25 20.25 -0.02
CA LEU A 49 -4.43 20.20 1.21
C LEU A 49 -5.33 19.93 2.43
N ILE A 50 -4.88 19.07 3.32
CA ILE A 50 -5.59 18.71 4.56
C ILE A 50 -4.65 18.90 5.74
N GLY A 51 -4.94 19.88 6.59
CA GLY A 51 -4.10 20.29 7.71
C GLY A 51 -3.77 21.77 7.63
N LYS A 52 -2.52 22.14 7.33
CA LYS A 52 -2.14 23.52 7.04
C LYS A 52 -2.40 23.83 5.58
N GLY A 53 -3.20 24.88 5.32
CA GLY A 53 -3.56 25.31 3.97
C GLY A 53 -2.56 26.24 3.30
N HIS A 54 -2.81 26.53 2.01
CA HIS A 54 -2.09 27.51 1.21
C HIS A 54 -3.03 28.11 0.15
N GLU A 55 -2.87 29.42 -0.16
CA GLU A 55 -3.76 30.17 -1.05
C GLU A 55 -3.92 29.62 -2.47
N ASP A 56 -2.91 28.90 -2.95
CA ASP A 56 -2.87 28.29 -4.29
C ASP A 56 -3.63 26.97 -4.40
N PHE A 57 -4.16 26.45 -3.30
CA PHE A 57 -4.80 25.14 -3.22
C PHE A 57 -6.11 25.19 -2.45
N GLU A 58 -7.08 24.38 -2.87
CA GLU A 58 -8.23 24.07 -2.02
C GLU A 58 -7.71 23.41 -0.72
N SER A 59 -8.17 23.88 0.43
CA SER A 59 -7.61 23.46 1.70
C SER A 59 -8.67 23.23 2.76
N TYR A 60 -8.48 22.21 3.58
CA TYR A 60 -9.25 21.88 4.78
C TYR A 60 -8.33 22.00 5.98
N GLU A 61 -8.55 23.01 6.82
CA GLU A 61 -7.74 23.29 8.00
C GLU A 61 -7.95 22.19 9.08
N ALA A 62 -6.88 21.76 9.72
CA ALA A 62 -6.91 20.86 10.85
C ALA A 62 -5.90 21.32 11.90
N LYS A 63 -6.25 21.17 13.17
CA LYS A 63 -5.42 21.60 14.32
C LYS A 63 -4.30 20.62 14.64
N ASP A 64 -4.50 19.32 14.33
CA ASP A 64 -3.59 18.22 14.59
C ASP A 64 -3.74 17.11 13.55
N GLU A 65 -2.87 16.11 13.60
CA GLU A 65 -2.85 14.98 12.67
C GLU A 65 -4.12 14.12 12.78
N ASP A 66 -4.66 13.93 13.99
CA ASP A 66 -5.88 13.14 14.21
C ASP A 66 -7.10 13.78 13.55
N GLU A 67 -7.21 15.11 13.61
CA GLU A 67 -8.27 15.84 12.91
C GLU A 67 -8.07 15.82 11.39
N ALA A 68 -6.83 15.96 10.91
CA ALA A 68 -6.51 15.87 9.49
C ALA A 68 -6.88 14.49 8.93
N HIS A 69 -6.61 13.40 9.66
CA HIS A 69 -6.98 12.06 9.23
C HIS A 69 -8.50 11.85 9.19
N LYS A 70 -9.25 12.38 10.17
CA LYS A 70 -10.73 12.32 10.16
C LYS A 70 -11.32 13.08 8.96
N ILE A 71 -10.78 14.26 8.65
CA ILE A 71 -11.19 15.03 7.47
C ILE A 71 -10.87 14.25 6.21
N MET A 72 -9.68 13.66 6.12
CA MET A 72 -9.26 12.82 4.99
C MET A 72 -10.23 11.64 4.77
N GLU A 73 -10.54 10.90 5.82
CA GLU A 73 -11.47 9.76 5.77
C GLU A 73 -12.87 10.21 5.32
N ASP A 74 -13.39 11.29 5.89
CA ASP A 74 -14.69 11.85 5.53
C ASP A 74 -14.76 12.30 4.06
N LEU A 75 -13.71 12.92 3.54
CA LEU A 75 -13.63 13.32 2.13
C LEU A 75 -13.54 12.12 1.18
N LEU A 76 -12.83 11.06 1.58
CA LEU A 76 -12.75 9.79 0.84
C LEU A 76 -14.11 9.08 0.82
N ASP A 77 -14.76 8.96 1.96
CA ASP A 77 -16.06 8.29 2.11
C ASP A 77 -17.17 9.03 1.31
N LYS A 78 -17.12 10.35 1.26
CA LYS A 78 -18.04 11.17 0.44
C LYS A 78 -17.69 11.18 -1.05
N GLY A 79 -16.53 10.65 -1.44
CA GLY A 79 -16.04 10.70 -2.81
C GLY A 79 -15.69 12.14 -3.27
N GLU A 80 -15.42 13.05 -2.33
CA GLU A 80 -14.96 14.41 -2.63
C GLU A 80 -13.52 14.44 -3.09
N ILE A 81 -12.70 13.50 -2.58
CA ILE A 81 -11.38 13.17 -3.10
C ILE A 81 -11.34 11.71 -3.53
N ALA A 82 -10.61 11.40 -4.59
CA ALA A 82 -10.50 10.05 -5.13
C ALA A 82 -9.42 9.22 -4.42
N SER A 83 -8.44 9.88 -3.85
CA SER A 83 -7.32 9.28 -3.09
C SER A 83 -6.67 10.34 -2.22
N CYS A 84 -5.79 9.92 -1.31
CA CYS A 84 -5.00 10.85 -0.51
C CYS A 84 -3.57 10.34 -0.33
N VAL A 85 -2.63 11.27 -0.37
CA VAL A 85 -1.26 11.06 0.08
C VAL A 85 -1.16 11.56 1.52
N THR A 86 -0.79 10.68 2.44
CA THR A 86 -0.66 11.03 3.85
C THR A 86 0.70 10.62 4.40
N MET A 87 1.19 11.35 5.39
CA MET A 87 2.41 11.01 6.12
C MET A 87 2.07 9.99 7.21
N HIS A 88 2.35 10.13 8.39
CA HIS A 88 2.11 9.17 9.47
C HIS A 88 0.60 8.90 9.70
N TYR A 89 0.11 7.75 9.26
CA TYR A 89 -1.26 7.33 9.52
C TYR A 89 -1.31 6.28 10.63
N ASN A 90 -2.05 6.55 11.68
CA ASN A 90 -2.29 5.60 12.78
C ASN A 90 -3.34 4.59 12.34
N PHE A 91 -2.90 3.46 11.82
CA PHE A 91 -3.80 2.41 11.35
C PHE A 91 -4.65 1.83 12.47
N PRO A 92 -5.98 1.87 12.37
CA PRO A 92 -6.84 1.11 13.27
C PRO A 92 -6.62 -0.40 13.08
N ILE A 93 -6.99 -1.20 14.08
CA ILE A 93 -6.97 -2.66 13.95
C ILE A 93 -7.89 -3.06 12.78
N GLY A 94 -7.38 -3.89 11.89
CA GLY A 94 -8.07 -4.30 10.67
C GLY A 94 -7.52 -3.65 9.39
N VAL A 95 -6.75 -2.57 9.53
CA VAL A 95 -6.09 -1.89 8.40
C VAL A 95 -4.61 -2.22 8.38
N SER A 96 -4.11 -2.62 7.23
CA SER A 96 -2.70 -2.88 7.00
C SER A 96 -2.29 -2.58 5.56
N THR A 97 -0.99 -2.41 5.33
CA THR A 97 -0.46 -2.01 4.03
C THR A 97 0.23 -3.17 3.34
N VAL A 98 0.02 -3.29 2.03
CA VAL A 98 0.79 -4.18 1.16
C VAL A 98 1.88 -3.38 0.47
N GLY A 99 3.13 -3.76 0.69
CA GLY A 99 4.30 -3.08 0.11
C GLY A 99 4.75 -3.75 -1.19
N ARG A 100 5.17 -2.95 -2.17
CA ARG A 100 5.80 -3.43 -3.41
C ARG A 100 7.32 -3.29 -3.30
N VAL A 101 8.05 -4.36 -3.55
CA VAL A 101 9.50 -4.38 -3.49
C VAL A 101 10.10 -4.94 -4.78
N ILE A 102 11.33 -4.55 -5.07
CA ILE A 102 12.17 -5.15 -6.09
C ILE A 102 13.17 -6.09 -5.40
N THR A 103 13.16 -7.35 -5.78
CA THR A 103 14.00 -8.35 -5.13
C THR A 103 15.45 -8.28 -5.61
N PRO A 104 16.44 -8.40 -4.71
CA PRO A 104 17.83 -8.12 -5.06
C PRO A 104 18.46 -9.16 -5.99
N ALA A 105 18.04 -10.43 -5.93
CA ALA A 105 18.68 -11.49 -6.70
C ALA A 105 18.29 -11.51 -8.18
N ARG A 106 17.05 -11.11 -8.50
CA ARG A 106 16.52 -11.15 -9.88
C ARG A 106 15.94 -9.84 -10.38
N GLY A 107 15.80 -8.82 -9.53
CA GLY A 107 15.11 -7.59 -9.89
C GLY A 107 13.60 -7.79 -10.17
N THR A 108 13.00 -8.86 -9.64
CA THR A 108 11.57 -9.13 -9.79
C THR A 108 10.74 -8.32 -8.81
N GLU A 109 9.59 -7.87 -9.25
CA GLU A 109 8.60 -7.27 -8.36
C GLU A 109 7.93 -8.34 -7.50
N MET A 110 7.80 -8.05 -6.22
CA MET A 110 7.10 -8.89 -5.26
C MET A 110 6.30 -8.00 -4.30
N LEU A 111 5.15 -8.46 -3.87
CA LEU A 111 4.35 -7.80 -2.84
C LEU A 111 4.65 -8.39 -1.48
N LEU A 112 4.92 -7.54 -0.49
CA LEU A 112 5.01 -7.91 0.92
C LEU A 112 3.66 -7.63 1.60
N ALA A 113 3.00 -8.67 2.02
CA ALA A 113 1.71 -8.59 2.70
C ALA A 113 1.89 -9.09 4.17
N THR A 114 2.13 -8.17 5.12
CA THR A 114 1.96 -6.72 5.13
C THR A 114 3.22 -6.02 5.63
N THR A 115 3.31 -4.69 5.43
CA THR A 115 4.51 -3.90 5.81
C THR A 115 4.26 -2.96 7.00
N THR A 116 3.01 -2.60 7.27
CA THR A 116 2.61 -1.73 8.39
C THR A 116 1.15 -1.99 8.73
N GLY A 117 0.77 -1.70 9.97
CA GLY A 117 -0.58 -1.91 10.48
C GLY A 117 -0.80 -3.31 11.05
N THR A 118 -1.97 -3.53 11.59
CA THR A 118 -2.36 -4.78 12.25
C THR A 118 -3.72 -5.22 11.74
N SER A 119 -3.75 -6.23 10.89
CA SER A 119 -5.00 -6.74 10.27
C SER A 119 -5.92 -7.43 11.27
N ALA A 120 -5.37 -8.01 12.35
CA ALA A 120 -6.08 -8.62 13.47
C ALA A 120 -5.16 -8.72 14.68
N THR A 121 -5.74 -8.88 15.87
CA THR A 121 -4.98 -9.07 17.12
C THR A 121 -4.33 -10.44 17.21
N ASN A 122 -4.94 -11.46 16.63
CA ASN A 122 -4.36 -12.81 16.51
C ASN A 122 -3.40 -12.85 15.32
N ARG A 123 -2.17 -13.31 15.54
CA ARG A 123 -1.11 -13.33 14.51
C ARG A 123 -1.46 -14.19 13.30
N VAL A 124 -2.01 -15.38 13.51
CA VAL A 124 -2.39 -16.28 12.41
C VAL A 124 -3.53 -15.67 11.60
N GLU A 125 -4.56 -15.16 12.27
CA GLU A 125 -5.65 -14.44 11.63
C GLU A 125 -5.14 -13.22 10.85
N ALA A 126 -4.25 -12.43 11.45
CA ALA A 126 -3.66 -11.27 10.79
C ALA A 126 -2.94 -11.69 9.49
N MET A 127 -2.13 -12.74 9.51
CA MET A 127 -1.41 -13.22 8.33
C MET A 127 -2.36 -13.80 7.26
N VAL A 128 -3.46 -14.44 7.65
CA VAL A 128 -4.50 -14.89 6.71
C VAL A 128 -5.16 -13.67 6.03
N ARG A 129 -5.55 -12.65 6.79
CA ARG A 129 -6.09 -11.40 6.23
C ARG A 129 -5.07 -10.69 5.34
N ASN A 130 -3.80 -10.63 5.75
CA ASN A 130 -2.71 -10.09 4.94
C ASN A 130 -2.60 -10.81 3.58
N THR A 131 -2.79 -12.13 3.57
CA THR A 131 -2.82 -12.90 2.32
C THR A 131 -3.93 -12.41 1.38
N LEU A 132 -5.14 -12.23 1.89
CA LEU A 132 -6.28 -11.72 1.10
C LEU A 132 -6.01 -10.32 0.56
N TYR A 133 -5.44 -9.43 1.38
CA TYR A 133 -5.05 -8.08 0.95
C TYR A 133 -3.97 -8.12 -0.13
N GLY A 134 -2.96 -8.99 0.03
CA GLY A 134 -1.91 -9.19 -0.96
C GLY A 134 -2.44 -9.69 -2.30
N ILE A 135 -3.33 -10.68 -2.28
CA ILE A 135 -3.99 -11.21 -3.49
C ILE A 135 -4.82 -10.13 -4.18
N ALA A 136 -5.63 -9.40 -3.43
CA ALA A 136 -6.46 -8.33 -3.98
C ALA A 136 -5.58 -7.22 -4.60
N THR A 137 -4.50 -6.82 -3.93
CA THR A 137 -3.52 -5.86 -4.46
C THR A 137 -2.87 -6.39 -5.74
N ALA A 138 -2.43 -7.64 -5.77
CA ALA A 138 -1.84 -8.24 -6.96
C ALA A 138 -2.81 -8.27 -8.15
N LYS A 139 -4.07 -8.62 -7.91
CA LYS A 139 -5.13 -8.60 -8.92
C LYS A 139 -5.39 -7.19 -9.44
N SER A 140 -5.41 -6.17 -8.57
CA SER A 140 -5.58 -4.77 -8.97
C SER A 140 -4.42 -4.24 -9.82
N LEU A 141 -3.22 -4.81 -9.65
CA LEU A 141 -2.04 -4.54 -10.47
C LEU A 141 -1.97 -5.38 -11.76
N GLY A 142 -3.04 -6.10 -12.10
CA GLY A 142 -3.16 -6.84 -13.35
C GLY A 142 -2.70 -8.30 -13.29
N LYS A 143 -2.33 -8.83 -12.11
CA LYS A 143 -2.00 -10.26 -11.96
C LYS A 143 -3.30 -11.04 -11.71
N SER A 144 -3.85 -11.63 -12.75
CA SER A 144 -5.14 -12.36 -12.67
C SER A 144 -5.09 -13.58 -11.73
N ASN A 145 -3.96 -14.26 -11.65
CA ASN A 145 -3.77 -15.46 -10.82
C ASN A 145 -2.45 -15.38 -10.03
N PRO A 146 -2.37 -14.52 -8.98
CA PRO A 146 -1.15 -14.32 -8.24
C PRO A 146 -0.77 -15.55 -7.40
N THR A 147 0.52 -15.83 -7.35
CA THR A 147 1.07 -16.89 -6.49
C THR A 147 1.38 -16.36 -5.09
N VAL A 148 1.06 -17.17 -4.07
CA VAL A 148 1.22 -16.82 -2.66
C VAL A 148 2.29 -17.69 -2.01
N GLY A 149 3.25 -17.07 -1.35
CA GLY A 149 4.22 -17.74 -0.48
C GLY A 149 4.13 -17.20 0.95
N ILE A 150 4.26 -18.08 1.93
CA ILE A 150 4.21 -17.72 3.35
C ILE A 150 5.64 -17.70 3.88
N ALA A 151 6.11 -16.55 4.39
CA ALA A 151 7.43 -16.50 5.01
C ALA A 151 7.53 -17.46 6.20
N ASN A 152 8.69 -18.10 6.38
CA ASN A 152 8.93 -19.04 7.48
C ASN A 152 9.10 -18.31 8.83
N VAL A 153 8.01 -17.71 9.29
CA VAL A 153 7.90 -17.06 10.60
C VAL A 153 6.99 -17.87 11.52
N GLU A 154 6.95 -17.51 12.79
CA GLU A 154 6.04 -18.15 13.75
C GLU A 154 4.58 -18.08 13.25
N GLY A 155 3.87 -19.19 13.31
CA GLY A 155 2.49 -19.32 12.83
C GLY A 155 2.37 -19.70 11.34
N ALA A 156 3.45 -19.75 10.57
CA ALA A 156 3.42 -20.00 9.12
C ALA A 156 2.66 -21.29 8.74
N ARG A 157 2.85 -22.37 9.49
CA ARG A 157 2.14 -23.65 9.24
C ARG A 157 0.65 -23.59 9.55
N GLN A 158 0.25 -22.85 10.56
CA GLN A 158 -1.14 -22.61 10.87
C GLN A 158 -1.81 -21.76 9.78
N VAL A 159 -1.11 -20.72 9.30
CA VAL A 159 -1.57 -19.92 8.16
C VAL A 159 -1.74 -20.79 6.91
N GLU A 160 -0.73 -21.61 6.57
CA GLU A 160 -0.79 -22.55 5.45
C GLU A 160 -2.05 -23.43 5.50
N LYS A 161 -2.34 -24.00 6.67
CA LYS A 161 -3.52 -24.86 6.87
C LYS A 161 -4.81 -24.09 6.62
N VAL A 162 -4.97 -22.90 7.19
CA VAL A 162 -6.18 -22.08 7.00
C VAL A 162 -6.34 -21.67 5.53
N LEU A 163 -5.24 -21.33 4.84
CA LEU A 163 -5.27 -20.99 3.44
C LEU A 163 -5.62 -22.18 2.54
N LEU A 164 -5.19 -23.40 2.90
CA LEU A 164 -5.63 -24.62 2.23
C LEU A 164 -7.15 -24.83 2.40
N ASP A 165 -7.66 -24.68 3.62
CA ASP A 165 -9.09 -24.78 3.90
C ASP A 165 -9.89 -23.73 3.08
N LEU A 166 -9.40 -22.49 2.96
CA LEU A 166 -10.02 -21.46 2.12
C LEU A 166 -10.04 -21.86 0.63
N LYS A 167 -8.94 -22.40 0.13
CA LYS A 167 -8.84 -22.87 -1.26
C LYS A 167 -9.80 -24.02 -1.53
N GLU A 168 -9.93 -24.98 -0.62
CA GLU A 168 -10.89 -26.08 -0.69
C GLU A 168 -12.35 -25.59 -0.66
N ASN A 169 -12.61 -24.46 0.00
CA ASN A 169 -13.92 -23.80 0.02
C ASN A 169 -14.15 -22.84 -1.16
N GLY A 170 -13.29 -22.88 -2.17
CA GLY A 170 -13.50 -22.18 -3.45
C GLY A 170 -12.87 -20.81 -3.56
N TYR A 171 -12.01 -20.39 -2.62
CA TYR A 171 -11.25 -19.16 -2.79
C TYR A 171 -10.07 -19.37 -3.75
N GLU A 172 -10.10 -18.68 -4.88
CA GLU A 172 -9.17 -18.91 -5.99
C GLU A 172 -7.85 -18.14 -5.81
N PHE A 173 -6.77 -18.87 -5.60
CA PHE A 173 -5.37 -18.44 -5.67
C PHE A 173 -4.45 -19.65 -5.81
N GLU A 174 -3.18 -19.44 -6.14
CA GLU A 174 -2.18 -20.52 -6.21
C GLU A 174 -1.06 -20.29 -5.18
N PHE A 175 -0.61 -21.37 -4.57
CA PHE A 175 0.62 -21.32 -3.79
C PHE A 175 1.83 -21.29 -4.70
N ALA A 176 2.81 -20.45 -4.36
CA ALA A 176 4.12 -20.50 -4.98
C ALA A 176 4.87 -21.75 -4.50
N THR A 177 5.69 -22.28 -5.37
CA THR A 177 6.58 -23.42 -5.06
C THR A 177 7.93 -22.92 -4.62
N SER A 178 8.33 -23.19 -3.38
CA SER A 178 9.67 -22.88 -2.85
C SER A 178 10.75 -23.56 -3.68
N GLN A 179 11.91 -22.95 -3.78
CA GLN A 179 13.11 -23.53 -4.43
C GLN A 179 13.74 -24.69 -3.64
N ARG A 180 13.16 -25.02 -2.51
CA ARG A 180 13.57 -26.20 -1.74
C ARG A 180 13.16 -27.50 -2.45
N ALA A 181 13.87 -28.58 -2.16
CA ALA A 181 13.59 -29.88 -2.74
C ALA A 181 12.15 -30.40 -2.45
N ASP A 182 11.53 -29.96 -1.34
CA ASP A 182 10.17 -30.32 -0.97
C ASP A 182 9.07 -29.46 -1.65
N GLY A 183 9.46 -28.35 -2.29
CA GLY A 183 8.53 -27.50 -3.05
C GLY A 183 7.37 -26.88 -2.24
N GLY A 184 7.51 -26.79 -0.91
CA GLY A 184 6.44 -26.29 -0.04
C GLY A 184 6.11 -24.81 -0.22
N SER A 185 4.94 -24.39 0.23
CA SER A 185 4.45 -23.00 0.19
C SER A 185 5.05 -22.10 1.28
N VAL A 186 5.69 -22.67 2.30
CA VAL A 186 6.41 -21.93 3.34
C VAL A 186 7.81 -21.59 2.83
N MET A 187 8.01 -20.29 2.56
CA MET A 187 9.18 -19.70 1.90
C MET A 187 10.33 -19.46 2.87
N ARG A 188 11.55 -19.60 2.40
CA ARG A 188 12.77 -19.25 3.14
C ARG A 188 13.42 -17.98 2.58
N GLY A 189 14.54 -17.55 3.21
CA GLY A 189 15.26 -16.36 2.82
C GLY A 189 15.66 -16.33 1.33
N ASN A 190 16.03 -17.47 0.76
CA ASN A 190 16.37 -17.54 -0.67
C ASN A 190 15.16 -17.26 -1.56
N ASP A 191 13.98 -17.78 -1.22
CA ASP A 191 12.74 -17.53 -1.95
C ASP A 191 12.37 -16.05 -1.89
N LEU A 192 12.58 -15.42 -0.73
CA LEU A 192 12.37 -13.98 -0.52
C LEU A 192 13.32 -13.15 -1.40
N LEU A 193 14.63 -13.47 -1.40
CA LEU A 193 15.63 -12.76 -2.20
C LEU A 193 15.42 -12.93 -3.71
N MET A 194 14.90 -14.06 -4.12
CA MET A 194 14.61 -14.39 -5.52
C MET A 194 13.29 -13.84 -6.03
N GLY A 195 12.38 -13.42 -5.13
CA GLY A 195 11.02 -13.07 -5.51
C GLY A 195 10.25 -14.26 -6.07
N THR A 196 10.32 -15.41 -5.38
CA THR A 196 9.67 -16.65 -5.83
C THR A 196 8.16 -16.50 -5.91
N PRO A 197 7.42 -15.97 -4.89
CA PRO A 197 6.00 -15.69 -5.00
C PRO A 197 5.72 -14.29 -5.55
N ASP A 198 4.53 -14.07 -6.10
CA ASP A 198 4.02 -12.73 -6.38
C ASP A 198 3.67 -11.98 -5.09
N VAL A 199 3.13 -12.71 -4.11
CA VAL A 199 2.73 -12.21 -2.79
C VAL A 199 3.47 -13.00 -1.71
N MET A 200 4.36 -12.34 -0.98
CA MET A 200 5.02 -12.89 0.21
C MET A 200 4.26 -12.47 1.46
N VAL A 201 3.65 -13.42 2.13
CA VAL A 201 2.89 -13.20 3.36
C VAL A 201 3.82 -13.19 4.56
N VAL A 202 3.75 -12.12 5.33
CA VAL A 202 4.55 -11.90 6.55
C VAL A 202 3.71 -11.25 7.64
N ASP A 203 4.17 -11.29 8.88
CA ASP A 203 3.66 -10.38 9.91
C ASP A 203 4.15 -8.95 9.66
N SER A 204 3.46 -7.96 10.20
CA SER A 204 3.72 -6.54 9.91
C SER A 204 5.12 -6.08 10.36
N LEU A 205 5.64 -6.62 11.46
CA LEU A 205 6.98 -6.26 11.96
C LEU A 205 8.07 -6.77 11.00
N THR A 206 7.98 -8.04 10.61
CA THR A 206 8.89 -8.66 9.65
C THR A 206 8.79 -7.96 8.28
N GLY A 207 7.56 -7.66 7.82
CA GLY A 207 7.35 -6.97 6.56
C GLY A 207 7.87 -5.54 6.54
N ASN A 208 7.73 -4.80 7.65
CA ASN A 208 8.31 -3.46 7.79
C ASN A 208 9.83 -3.49 7.67
N LEU A 209 10.46 -4.45 8.36
CA LEU A 209 11.91 -4.62 8.29
C LEU A 209 12.37 -4.97 6.87
N PHE A 210 11.69 -5.92 6.22
CA PHE A 210 12.01 -6.30 4.84
C PHE A 210 11.80 -5.15 3.86
N MET A 211 10.75 -4.36 4.02
CA MET A 211 10.53 -3.17 3.19
C MET A 211 11.73 -2.22 3.23
N LYS A 212 12.27 -1.95 4.43
CA LYS A 212 13.44 -1.09 4.62
C LYS A 212 14.71 -1.71 4.04
N VAL A 213 14.93 -3.02 4.26
CA VAL A 213 16.11 -3.73 3.73
C VAL A 213 16.07 -3.78 2.21
N PHE A 214 14.93 -4.10 1.60
CA PHE A 214 14.82 -4.11 0.14
C PHE A 214 14.96 -2.72 -0.48
N SER A 215 14.46 -1.69 0.20
CA SER A 215 14.68 -0.30 -0.23
C SER A 215 16.16 0.04 -0.33
N ALA A 216 16.99 -0.48 0.56
CA ALA A 216 18.44 -0.25 0.54
C ALA A 216 19.10 -0.74 -0.76
N PHE A 217 18.62 -1.81 -1.38
CA PHE A 217 19.15 -2.30 -2.66
C PHE A 217 18.83 -1.38 -3.84
N THR A 218 17.76 -0.61 -3.77
CA THR A 218 17.35 0.33 -4.82
C THR A 218 17.86 1.75 -4.59
N THR A 219 18.19 2.09 -3.34
CA THR A 219 18.67 3.43 -2.93
C THR A 219 20.18 3.48 -2.65
N GLY A 220 20.88 2.34 -2.74
CA GLY A 220 22.28 2.25 -2.32
C GLY A 220 22.49 2.36 -0.80
N GLY A 221 21.44 2.18 -0.01
CA GLY A 221 21.48 2.28 1.44
C GLY A 221 21.38 3.72 1.99
N ASP A 222 21.25 4.70 1.10
CA ASP A 222 21.13 6.10 1.49
C ASP A 222 19.69 6.41 1.89
N TYR A 223 19.43 6.52 3.18
CA TYR A 223 18.11 6.87 3.70
C TYR A 223 17.79 8.37 3.58
N GLU A 224 18.81 9.19 3.38
CA GLU A 224 18.70 10.64 3.13
C GLU A 224 18.64 10.98 1.64
N ALA A 225 18.80 9.99 0.76
CA ALA A 225 18.72 10.20 -0.67
C ALA A 225 17.38 10.83 -1.04
N SER A 226 17.33 12.09 -0.84
CA SER A 226 16.44 13.12 -1.42
C SER A 226 15.05 12.61 -1.82
N GLY A 227 14.20 12.31 -0.84
CA GLY A 227 12.81 11.90 -1.08
C GLY A 227 12.64 10.49 -1.60
N PHE A 228 13.71 9.74 -1.79
CA PHE A 228 13.69 8.32 -2.15
C PHE A 228 13.99 7.40 -0.96
N GLY A 229 13.84 7.88 0.26
CA GLY A 229 14.06 7.08 1.47
C GLY A 229 13.34 5.73 1.50
N TYR A 230 12.44 5.50 0.58
CA TYR A 230 11.74 4.27 0.31
C TYR A 230 11.63 4.01 -1.18
N GLY A 231 12.58 4.24 -1.99
CA GLY A 231 12.61 3.95 -3.42
C GLY A 231 11.27 4.06 -4.18
N PRO A 232 11.22 3.94 -5.49
CA PRO A 232 9.97 3.96 -6.27
C PRO A 232 9.01 2.78 -5.98
N GLY A 233 9.31 1.96 -4.98
CA GLY A 233 8.46 0.92 -4.41
C GLY A 233 7.70 1.36 -3.17
N ALA A 234 7.66 2.66 -2.87
CA ALA A 234 6.90 3.18 -1.76
C ALA A 234 5.44 2.73 -1.82
N VAL A 235 5.03 2.19 -0.73
CA VAL A 235 3.72 1.74 -0.29
C VAL A 235 2.58 2.29 -1.16
N SER A 236 2.06 1.42 -2.03
CA SER A 236 0.76 1.65 -2.66
C SER A 236 -0.31 1.31 -1.62
N TYR A 237 -0.91 2.33 -1.03
CA TYR A 237 -2.05 2.14 -0.13
C TYR A 237 -3.26 1.75 -0.96
N THR A 238 -3.68 0.51 -0.86
CA THR A 238 -5.00 0.11 -1.32
C THR A 238 -5.88 0.00 -0.09
N HIS A 239 -6.73 0.99 0.13
CA HIS A 239 -7.80 0.92 1.10
C HIS A 239 -8.89 0.02 0.50
N LEU A 240 -8.80 -1.28 0.78
CA LEU A 240 -9.85 -2.23 0.46
C LEU A 240 -10.80 -2.28 1.65
N THR A 241 -11.84 -1.46 1.62
CA THR A 241 -13.03 -1.72 2.43
C THR A 241 -13.73 -2.93 1.81
N LEU A 242 -13.40 -4.12 2.31
CA LEU A 242 -14.27 -5.26 2.10
C LEU A 242 -15.57 -4.97 2.86
N PRO A 243 -16.76 -5.12 2.22
CA PRO A 243 -18.01 -5.03 2.95
C PRO A 243 -17.98 -6.06 4.08
N THR A 244 -18.05 -5.62 5.32
CA THR A 244 -18.01 -6.46 6.52
C THR A 244 -19.26 -7.33 6.67
N SER A 245 -20.24 -7.23 5.76
CA SER A 245 -21.48 -7.98 5.76
C SER A 245 -21.38 -9.41 5.20
N ASP A 246 -20.29 -9.78 4.53
CA ASP A 246 -20.18 -11.06 3.83
C ASP A 246 -19.16 -12.03 4.45
N LEU A 247 -18.71 -11.77 5.68
CA LEU A 247 -17.79 -12.63 6.43
C LEU A 247 -18.41 -13.15 7.75
N VAL A 248 -19.69 -13.57 7.72
CA VAL A 248 -20.29 -14.35 8.81
C VAL A 248 -20.66 -15.73 8.30
#